data_368031647063a0a85883b1aa411b4f51
#
_entry.id   368031647063a0a85883b1aa411b4f51
#
_cell.length_a   1.000
_cell.length_b   1.000
_cell.length_c   1.000
_cell.angle_alpha   90.00
_cell.angle_beta   90.00
_cell.angle_gamma   90.00
#
_symmetry.space_group_name_H-M   'P 1'
#
loop_
_entity.id
_entity.type
_entity.pdbx_description
1 polymer ?
#
loop_
_entity_poly.entity_id
_entity_poly.type
_entity_poly.pdbx_seq_one_letter_code
_entity_poly.pdbx_strand_id
1 'polypeptide(L)'
;MHHMNSEMRACIDECLRCYQACLGTAMGHCLEHGGKHVEPQHFRLMMACAEICRTSAHFMLVGTPHHKHTCRECAEICDECAKDCERLGDMQECVDACRRCAESCRRMAA
;
A
#
# COMPACT_ATOMS: atom_id res chain seq x y z
N MET A 1 2.58 19.33 15.43
CA MET A 1 2.96 18.50 14.28
C MET A 1 4.21 19.05 13.63
N HIS A 2 5.09 18.18 13.16
CA HIS A 2 6.30 18.60 12.48
C HIS A 2 6.01 19.33 11.19
N HIS A 3 7.02 20.03 10.70
CA HIS A 3 6.96 20.68 9.41
C HIS A 3 6.95 19.62 8.33
N MET A 4 5.77 19.26 7.88
CA MET A 4 5.61 18.37 6.76
C MET A 4 5.33 19.21 5.52
N ASN A 5 6.04 18.92 4.43
CA ASN A 5 5.71 19.56 3.17
C ASN A 5 4.46 18.90 2.58
N SER A 6 3.90 19.51 1.55
CA SER A 6 2.67 19.01 0.94
C SER A 6 2.86 17.64 0.30
N GLU A 7 4.06 17.34 -0.19
CA GLU A 7 4.35 16.06 -0.81
C GLU A 7 4.33 14.93 0.21
N MET A 8 4.89 15.16 1.40
CA MET A 8 4.85 14.17 2.47
C MET A 8 3.42 13.93 2.97
N ARG A 9 2.63 15.00 3.11
CA ARG A 9 1.23 14.86 3.51
C ARG A 9 0.45 14.03 2.49
N ALA A 10 0.66 14.31 1.21
CA ALA A 10 0.01 13.55 0.15
C ALA A 10 0.40 12.08 0.21
N CYS A 11 1.68 11.79 0.49
CA CYS A 11 2.15 10.41 0.60
C CYS A 11 1.52 9.70 1.79
N ILE A 12 1.41 10.36 2.93
CA ILE A 12 0.73 9.79 4.10
C ILE A 12 -0.70 9.41 3.73
N ASP A 13 -1.41 10.31 3.06
CA ASP A 13 -2.79 10.06 2.66
C ASP A 13 -2.91 8.89 1.68
N GLU A 14 -2.00 8.81 0.72
CA GLU A 14 -2.00 7.69 -0.23
C GLU A 14 -1.67 6.37 0.45
N CYS A 15 -0.73 6.37 1.40
CA CYS A 15 -0.39 5.17 2.17
C CYS A 15 -1.60 4.69 2.99
N LEU A 16 -2.29 5.59 3.67
CA LEU A 16 -3.46 5.22 4.47
C LEU A 16 -4.62 4.76 3.61
N ARG A 17 -4.82 5.38 2.44
CA ARG A 17 -5.83 4.95 1.48
C ARG A 17 -5.52 3.55 0.98
N CYS A 18 -4.27 3.29 0.62
CA CYS A 18 -3.84 1.97 0.15
C CYS A 18 -3.98 0.91 1.24
N TYR A 19 -3.63 1.25 2.47
CA TYR A 19 -3.83 0.37 3.61
C TYR A 19 -5.28 -0.06 3.72
N GLN A 20 -6.19 0.90 3.70
CA GLN A 20 -7.62 0.62 3.80
C GLN A 20 -8.13 -0.19 2.62
N ALA A 21 -7.72 0.16 1.41
CA ALA A 21 -8.18 -0.53 0.20
C ALA A 21 -7.70 -1.97 0.18
N CYS A 22 -6.43 -2.21 0.48
CA CYS A 22 -5.87 -3.57 0.45
C CYS A 22 -6.45 -4.44 1.56
N LEU A 23 -6.48 -3.95 2.79
CA LEU A 23 -6.99 -4.73 3.90
C LEU A 23 -8.48 -4.98 3.75
N GLY A 24 -9.24 -3.93 3.39
CA GLY A 24 -10.67 -4.06 3.19
C GLY A 24 -11.02 -5.03 2.07
N THR A 25 -10.30 -4.95 0.94
CA THR A 25 -10.52 -5.86 -0.18
C THR A 25 -10.19 -7.29 0.21
N ALA A 26 -9.08 -7.50 0.93
CA ALA A 26 -8.69 -8.84 1.34
C ALA A 26 -9.71 -9.45 2.30
N MET A 27 -10.12 -8.70 3.31
CA MET A 27 -11.05 -9.20 4.33
C MET A 27 -12.48 -9.36 3.83
N GLY A 28 -12.88 -8.56 2.85
CA GLY A 28 -14.21 -8.64 2.27
C GLY A 28 -14.22 -9.46 0.98
N HIS A 29 -13.88 -8.80 -0.12
CA HIS A 29 -13.98 -9.39 -1.46
C HIS A 29 -13.20 -10.70 -1.63
N CYS A 30 -11.94 -10.72 -1.24
CA CYS A 30 -11.11 -11.91 -1.45
C CYS A 30 -11.62 -13.11 -0.66
N LEU A 31 -11.96 -12.91 0.62
CA LEU A 31 -12.47 -14.01 1.44
C LEU A 31 -13.82 -14.50 0.96
N GLU A 32 -14.69 -13.61 0.50
CA GLU A 32 -16.01 -13.99 0.02
C GLU A 32 -15.95 -14.69 -1.35
N HIS A 33 -15.08 -14.20 -2.24
CA HIS A 33 -14.93 -14.78 -3.56
C HIS A 33 -14.25 -16.16 -3.50
N GLY A 34 -13.23 -16.28 -2.65
CA GLY A 34 -12.51 -17.54 -2.51
C GLY A 34 -11.64 -17.83 -3.73
N GLY A 35 -11.34 -19.11 -3.95
CA GLY A 35 -10.55 -19.54 -5.10
C GLY A 35 -9.18 -18.87 -5.16
N LYS A 36 -8.82 -18.36 -6.33
CA LYS A 36 -7.50 -17.74 -6.52
C LYS A 36 -7.31 -16.46 -5.71
N HIS A 37 -8.41 -15.84 -5.26
CA HIS A 37 -8.33 -14.65 -4.43
C HIS A 37 -7.83 -14.93 -3.02
N VAL A 38 -7.81 -16.19 -2.61
CA VAL A 38 -7.29 -16.60 -1.30
C VAL A 38 -6.11 -17.55 -1.41
N GLU A 39 -5.48 -17.63 -2.57
CA GLU A 39 -4.22 -18.36 -2.71
C GLU A 39 -3.22 -17.77 -1.72
N PRO A 40 -2.46 -18.61 -1.01
CA PRO A 40 -1.56 -18.11 0.04
C PRO A 40 -0.62 -17.01 -0.40
N GLN A 41 0.00 -17.13 -1.58
CA GLN A 41 0.95 -16.14 -2.05
C GLN A 41 0.28 -14.78 -2.28
N HIS A 42 -0.89 -14.79 -2.92
CA HIS A 42 -1.65 -13.56 -3.14
C HIS A 42 -2.08 -12.91 -1.83
N PHE A 43 -2.66 -13.71 -0.95
CA PHE A 43 -3.21 -13.19 0.30
C PHE A 43 -2.11 -12.63 1.20
N ARG A 44 -0.96 -13.31 1.27
CA ARG A 44 0.19 -12.79 2.02
C ARG A 44 0.69 -11.47 1.46
N LEU A 45 0.69 -11.34 0.14
CA LEU A 45 1.10 -10.09 -0.51
C LEU A 45 0.16 -8.94 -0.15
N MET A 46 -1.15 -9.20 -0.14
CA MET A 46 -2.14 -8.21 0.27
C MET A 46 -1.90 -7.77 1.71
N MET A 47 -1.62 -8.72 2.59
CA MET A 47 -1.34 -8.42 4.00
C MET A 47 -0.05 -7.61 4.16
N ALA A 48 0.99 -7.99 3.43
CA ALA A 48 2.26 -7.27 3.46
C ALA A 48 2.10 -5.85 2.94
N CYS A 49 1.33 -5.69 1.86
CA CYS A 49 1.08 -4.38 1.28
C CYS A 49 0.35 -3.46 2.27
N ALA A 50 -0.71 -3.97 2.88
CA ALA A 50 -1.46 -3.20 3.86
C ALA A 50 -0.54 -2.77 5.02
N GLU A 51 0.28 -3.69 5.53
CA GLU A 51 1.13 -3.38 6.68
C GLU A 51 2.23 -2.39 6.34
N ILE A 52 2.89 -2.53 5.19
CA ILE A 52 3.96 -1.58 4.86
C ILE A 52 3.41 -0.18 4.59
N CYS A 53 2.21 -0.08 4.04
CA CYS A 53 1.55 1.20 3.85
C CYS A 53 1.29 1.88 5.20
N ARG A 54 0.75 1.13 6.16
CA ARG A 54 0.50 1.65 7.50
C ARG A 54 1.80 2.07 8.19
N THR A 55 2.83 1.25 8.08
CA THR A 55 4.13 1.52 8.68
C THR A 55 4.77 2.77 8.08
N SER A 56 4.69 2.92 6.75
CA SER A 56 5.26 4.10 6.08
C SER A 56 4.56 5.38 6.52
N ALA A 57 3.23 5.35 6.61
CA ALA A 57 2.47 6.49 7.11
C ALA A 57 2.89 6.83 8.53
N HIS A 58 3.04 5.81 9.38
CA HIS A 58 3.44 5.99 10.76
C HIS A 58 4.83 6.64 10.86
N PHE A 59 5.78 6.14 10.08
CA PHE A 59 7.15 6.67 10.10
C PHE A 59 7.21 8.13 9.64
N MET A 60 6.43 8.47 8.62
CA MET A 60 6.35 9.86 8.16
C MET A 60 5.72 10.77 9.23
N LEU A 61 4.67 10.28 9.89
CA LEU A 61 4.01 11.04 10.95
C LEU A 61 4.91 11.24 12.17
N VAL A 62 5.72 10.24 12.50
CA VAL A 62 6.70 10.36 13.58
C VAL A 62 7.78 11.37 13.23
N GLY A 63 8.06 11.55 11.95
CA GLY A 63 9.08 12.49 11.50
C GLY A 63 10.49 11.93 11.52
N THR A 64 10.63 10.61 11.48
CA THR A 64 11.95 9.99 11.44
C THR A 64 12.49 9.92 10.00
N PRO A 65 13.80 10.15 9.81
CA PRO A 65 14.40 10.00 8.48
C PRO A 65 14.35 8.57 7.95
N HIS A 66 14.08 7.59 8.79
CA HIS A 66 13.93 6.19 8.38
C HIS A 66 12.74 5.99 7.46
N HIS A 67 11.84 6.96 7.35
CA HIS A 67 10.72 6.86 6.43
C HIS A 67 11.14 6.64 4.98
N LYS A 68 12.35 7.07 4.62
CA LYS A 68 12.86 6.85 3.27
C LYS A 68 13.01 5.38 2.95
N HIS A 69 13.41 4.57 3.93
CA HIS A 69 13.56 3.13 3.75
C HIS A 69 12.20 2.44 3.67
N THR A 70 11.29 2.79 4.57
CA THR A 70 9.95 2.19 4.54
C THR A 70 9.20 2.58 3.28
N CYS A 71 9.35 3.83 2.82
CA CYS A 71 8.70 4.26 1.59
C CYS A 71 9.25 3.53 0.37
N ARG A 72 10.56 3.25 0.34
CA ARG A 72 11.15 2.47 -0.76
C ARG A 72 10.55 1.08 -0.81
N GLU A 73 10.50 0.41 0.34
CA GLU A 73 9.93 -0.93 0.42
C GLU A 73 8.43 -0.90 0.09
N CYS A 74 7.73 0.11 0.59
CA CYS A 74 6.31 0.30 0.32
C CYS A 74 6.05 0.40 -1.19
N ALA A 75 6.87 1.18 -1.89
CA ALA A 75 6.72 1.33 -3.35
C ALA A 75 6.88 -0.01 -4.07
N GLU A 76 7.88 -0.80 -3.68
CA GLU A 76 8.11 -2.11 -4.29
C GLU A 76 6.95 -3.07 -4.05
N ILE A 77 6.50 -3.16 -2.80
CA ILE A 77 5.40 -4.07 -2.46
C ILE A 77 4.09 -3.62 -3.10
N CYS A 78 3.83 -2.31 -3.13
CA CYS A 78 2.62 -1.79 -3.77
C CYS A 78 2.61 -2.09 -5.27
N ASP A 79 3.76 -1.99 -5.95
CA ASP A 79 3.85 -2.34 -7.37
C ASP A 79 3.54 -3.82 -7.59
N GLU A 80 4.12 -4.70 -6.76
CA GLU A 80 3.85 -6.13 -6.86
C GLU A 80 2.38 -6.45 -6.58
N CYS A 81 1.81 -5.81 -5.56
CA CYS A 81 0.42 -6.03 -5.19
C CYS A 81 -0.52 -5.56 -6.31
N ALA A 82 -0.24 -4.41 -6.92
CA ALA A 82 -1.04 -3.91 -8.03
C ALA A 82 -1.04 -4.90 -9.20
N LYS A 83 0.13 -5.41 -9.56
CA LYS A 83 0.25 -6.39 -10.64
C LYS A 83 -0.52 -7.65 -10.33
N ASP A 84 -0.41 -8.15 -9.12
CA ASP A 84 -1.07 -9.39 -8.72
C ASP A 84 -2.59 -9.23 -8.67
N CYS A 85 -3.08 -8.11 -8.13
CA CYS A 85 -4.50 -7.83 -8.12
C CYS A 85 -5.06 -7.66 -9.52
N GLU A 86 -4.28 -7.05 -10.41
CA GLU A 86 -4.68 -6.90 -11.81
C GLU A 86 -4.78 -8.26 -12.50
N ARG A 87 -3.84 -9.16 -12.22
CA ARG A 87 -3.85 -10.53 -12.74
C ARG A 87 -5.11 -11.28 -12.34
N LEU A 88 -5.54 -11.10 -11.09
CA LEU A 88 -6.75 -11.79 -10.59
C LEU A 88 -8.05 -11.19 -11.13
N GLY A 89 -8.06 -9.87 -11.34
CA GLY A 89 -9.27 -9.17 -11.78
C GLY A 89 -10.20 -8.80 -10.64
N ASP A 90 -11.16 -7.94 -10.95
CA ASP A 90 -12.23 -7.52 -10.02
C ASP A 90 -11.75 -6.82 -8.75
N MET A 91 -10.57 -6.20 -8.81
CA MET A 91 -10.00 -5.49 -7.66
C MET A 91 -9.41 -4.14 -8.09
N GLN A 92 -10.14 -3.43 -8.95
CA GLN A 92 -9.63 -2.19 -9.55
C GLN A 92 -9.32 -1.11 -8.50
N GLU A 93 -10.14 -1.00 -7.45
CA GLU A 93 -9.90 -0.03 -6.40
C GLU A 93 -8.54 -0.26 -5.73
N CYS A 94 -8.24 -1.53 -5.44
CA CYS A 94 -6.97 -1.91 -4.83
C CYS A 94 -5.80 -1.64 -5.79
N VAL A 95 -5.97 -1.98 -7.07
CA VAL A 95 -4.94 -1.71 -8.09
C VAL A 95 -4.61 -0.23 -8.14
N ASP A 96 -5.65 0.62 -8.24
CA ASP A 96 -5.45 2.06 -8.35
C ASP A 96 -4.80 2.65 -7.10
N ALA A 97 -5.23 2.21 -5.93
CA ALA A 97 -4.66 2.69 -4.68
C ALA A 97 -3.18 2.29 -4.55
N CYS A 98 -2.85 1.06 -4.92
CA CYS A 98 -1.48 0.57 -4.88
C CYS A 98 -0.57 1.37 -5.84
N ARG A 99 -1.05 1.66 -7.04
CA ARG A 99 -0.26 2.39 -8.02
C ARG A 99 0.00 3.83 -7.58
N ARG A 100 -1.01 4.50 -7.04
CA ARG A 100 -0.86 5.87 -6.51
C ARG A 100 0.11 5.89 -5.33
N CYS A 101 -0.02 4.91 -4.45
CA CYS A 101 0.84 4.81 -3.27
C CYS A 101 2.30 4.56 -3.68
N ALA A 102 2.52 3.64 -4.62
CA ALA A 102 3.86 3.32 -5.10
C ALA A 102 4.55 4.56 -5.68
N GLU A 103 3.84 5.32 -6.50
CA GLU A 103 4.40 6.52 -7.10
C GLU A 103 4.76 7.56 -6.05
N SER A 104 3.86 7.80 -5.10
CA SER A 104 4.08 8.76 -4.04
C SER A 104 5.25 8.36 -3.14
N CYS A 105 5.32 7.08 -2.80
CA CYS A 105 6.40 6.54 -1.96
C CYS A 105 7.76 6.62 -2.66
N ARG A 106 7.81 6.43 -3.98
CA ARG A 106 9.07 6.58 -4.71
C ARG A 106 9.61 8.00 -4.58
N ARG A 107 8.75 9.00 -4.60
CA ARG A 107 9.18 10.38 -4.42
C ARG A 107 9.73 10.62 -3.01
N MET A 108 9.13 10.00 -2.01
CA MET A 108 9.59 10.13 -0.62
C MET A 108 10.88 9.36 -0.36
N ALA A 109 11.16 8.33 -1.13
CA ALA A 109 12.35 7.50 -0.99
C ALA A 109 13.58 8.11 -1.68
N ALA A 110 13.37 9.06 -2.58
CA ALA A 110 14.45 9.68 -3.35
C ALA A 110 15.41 10.53 -2.53
#